data_f0bfa891d31a35b57b5a2968c1269df4
#
_entry.id   f0bfa891d31a35b57b5a2968c1269df4
#
_cell.length_a   1.000
_cell.length_b   1.000
_cell.length_c   1.000
_cell.angle_alpha   90.00
_cell.angle_beta   90.00
_cell.angle_gamma   90.00
#
_symmetry.space_group_name_H-M   'P 1'
#
loop_
_entity.id
_entity.type
_entity.pdbx_description
1 polymer ?
#
loop_
_entity_poly.entity_id
_entity_poly.type
_entity_poly.pdbx_seq_one_letter_code
_entity_poly.pdbx_strand_id
1 'polypeptide(L)'
;CINVKKIRRFFMKRNKRLKIWDTIVNHVINNKKEYILVTLLFLVGIFLGVMFINNSKETQLTEITNYMQQFIEKLKNTQNLETSTLLKTTIMQNIVLAITLWFFGTTVIGIPIVFGIIMYKGFCLGYTIATVIATLGTGKGIIFILIALILQNIILIPAILAIGVSGFKLYKSIVKDRNKENIKVEVLRHTIFSVIMLCFLCISAMVEILISTNILKNFIKYF
;
A
#
# COMPACT_ATOMS: atom_id res chain seq x y z
N CYS A 1 23.68 18.03 -26.50
CA CYS A 1 23.06 16.70 -26.36
C CYS A 1 23.95 15.81 -25.52
N ILE A 2 23.73 15.79 -24.22
CA ILE A 2 24.45 14.91 -23.28
C ILE A 2 23.98 13.47 -23.54
N ASN A 3 24.95 12.63 -23.88
CA ASN A 3 24.78 11.29 -24.41
C ASN A 3 24.16 10.35 -23.34
N VAL A 4 22.83 10.23 -23.32
CA VAL A 4 22.04 9.36 -22.43
C VAL A 4 22.54 7.90 -22.44
N LYS A 5 23.13 7.43 -23.56
CA LYS A 5 23.76 6.11 -23.68
C LYS A 5 25.02 5.96 -22.80
N LYS A 6 25.76 7.04 -22.55
CA LYS A 6 26.99 7.00 -21.74
C LYS A 6 26.67 6.95 -20.24
N ILE A 7 25.61 7.65 -19.83
CA ILE A 7 25.08 7.60 -18.46
C ILE A 7 24.50 6.21 -18.16
N ARG A 8 23.78 5.62 -19.12
CA ARG A 8 23.22 4.26 -18.99
C ARG A 8 24.30 3.19 -18.83
N ARG A 9 25.46 3.31 -19.52
CA ARG A 9 26.60 2.38 -19.36
C ARG A 9 27.35 2.55 -18.04
N PHE A 10 27.40 3.75 -17.49
CA PHE A 10 28.05 4.01 -16.19
C PHE A 10 27.27 3.37 -15.05
N PHE A 11 25.92 3.40 -15.09
CA PHE A 11 25.06 2.72 -14.11
C PHE A 11 25.01 1.19 -14.27
N MET A 12 25.24 0.64 -15.46
CA MET A 12 25.22 -0.82 -15.69
C MET A 12 26.45 -1.57 -15.11
N LYS A 13 27.52 -0.89 -14.74
CA LYS A 13 28.77 -1.52 -14.26
C LYS A 13 28.89 -1.66 -12.74
N ARG A 14 27.87 -1.25 -11.99
CA ARG A 14 27.91 -1.19 -10.52
C ARG A 14 27.02 -2.25 -9.85
N ASN A 15 27.64 -3.38 -9.45
CA ASN A 15 27.22 -4.36 -8.46
C ASN A 15 25.91 -5.16 -8.62
N LYS A 16 26.03 -6.49 -8.41
CA LYS A 16 24.92 -7.49 -8.36
C LYS A 16 23.75 -7.13 -7.43
N ARG A 17 23.93 -6.25 -6.46
CA ARG A 17 22.87 -5.75 -5.56
C ARG A 17 21.88 -4.78 -6.20
N LEU A 18 22.20 -4.19 -7.35
CA LEU A 18 21.35 -3.22 -8.06
C LEU A 18 20.33 -3.87 -8.99
N LYS A 19 20.39 -5.18 -9.25
CA LYS A 19 19.49 -5.85 -10.21
C LYS A 19 18.01 -5.77 -9.81
N ILE A 20 17.69 -5.87 -8.51
CA ILE A 20 16.29 -5.82 -8.04
C ILE A 20 15.75 -4.40 -8.20
N TRP A 21 16.52 -3.40 -7.78
CA TRP A 21 16.15 -1.99 -7.91
C TRP A 21 15.96 -1.58 -9.38
N ASP A 22 16.89 -1.96 -10.23
CA ASP A 22 16.80 -1.71 -11.67
C ASP A 22 15.56 -2.38 -12.29
N THR A 23 15.18 -3.56 -11.80
CA THR A 23 13.97 -4.26 -12.24
C THR A 23 12.72 -3.47 -11.87
N ILE A 24 12.64 -2.96 -10.63
CA ILE A 24 11.51 -2.17 -10.14
C ILE A 24 11.41 -0.85 -10.91
N VAL A 25 12.52 -0.12 -11.04
CA VAL A 25 12.58 1.17 -11.74
C VAL A 25 12.19 0.99 -13.21
N ASN A 26 12.72 -0.03 -13.90
CA ASN A 26 12.36 -0.32 -15.28
C ASN A 26 10.89 -0.74 -15.41
N HIS A 27 10.34 -1.46 -14.43
CA HIS A 27 8.92 -1.80 -14.41
C HIS A 27 8.05 -0.55 -14.33
N VAL A 28 8.40 0.41 -13.47
CA VAL A 28 7.67 1.70 -13.35
C VAL A 28 7.79 2.52 -14.63
N ILE A 29 9.02 2.68 -15.17
CA ILE A 29 9.26 3.49 -16.36
C ILE A 29 8.53 2.94 -17.59
N ASN A 30 8.51 1.61 -17.75
CA ASN A 30 7.89 0.97 -18.91
C ASN A 30 6.36 0.89 -18.83
N ASN A 31 5.77 1.05 -17.65
CA ASN A 31 4.33 0.92 -17.41
C ASN A 31 3.72 2.20 -16.78
N LYS A 32 4.22 3.39 -17.16
CA LYS A 32 3.79 4.67 -16.56
C LYS A 32 2.28 4.91 -16.64
N LYS A 33 1.66 4.59 -17.78
CA LYS A 33 0.22 4.80 -17.99
C LYS A 33 -0.61 3.92 -17.05
N GLU A 34 -0.19 2.70 -16.84
CA GLU A 34 -0.81 1.74 -15.94
C GLU A 34 -0.68 2.20 -14.48
N TYR A 35 0.50 2.70 -14.09
CA TYR A 35 0.70 3.28 -12.77
C TYR A 35 -0.20 4.50 -12.53
N ILE A 36 -0.32 5.40 -13.50
CA ILE A 36 -1.20 6.57 -13.40
C ILE A 36 -2.66 6.11 -13.19
N LEU A 37 -3.14 5.14 -13.99
CA LEU A 37 -4.50 4.62 -13.87
C LEU A 37 -4.76 4.04 -12.48
N VAL A 38 -3.88 3.14 -12.01
CA VAL A 38 -4.05 2.43 -10.74
C VAL A 38 -3.92 3.40 -9.55
N THR A 39 -3.01 4.38 -9.64
CA THR A 39 -2.88 5.44 -8.64
C THR A 39 -4.12 6.33 -8.59
N LEU A 40 -4.71 6.65 -9.74
CA LEU A 40 -5.94 7.44 -9.79
C LEU A 40 -7.10 6.70 -9.13
N LEU A 41 -7.25 5.39 -9.37
CA LEU A 41 -8.25 4.57 -8.66
C LEU A 41 -8.04 4.58 -7.14
N PHE A 42 -6.80 4.50 -6.69
CA PHE A 42 -6.47 4.59 -5.27
C PHE A 42 -6.84 5.95 -4.68
N LEU A 43 -6.55 7.05 -5.38
CA LEU A 43 -6.90 8.41 -4.97
C LEU A 43 -8.42 8.64 -4.93
N VAL A 44 -9.15 8.08 -5.90
CA VAL A 44 -10.63 8.07 -5.88
C VAL A 44 -11.13 7.34 -4.63
N GLY A 45 -10.51 6.21 -4.27
CA GLY A 45 -10.81 5.51 -3.03
C GLY A 45 -10.63 6.41 -1.80
N ILE A 46 -9.48 7.10 -1.67
CA ILE A 46 -9.22 8.04 -0.56
C ILE A 46 -10.32 9.10 -0.50
N PHE A 47 -10.63 9.73 -1.62
CA PHE A 47 -11.67 10.76 -1.70
C PHE A 47 -13.02 10.25 -1.22
N LEU A 48 -13.44 9.06 -1.67
CA LEU A 48 -14.69 8.42 -1.22
C LEU A 48 -14.67 8.11 0.29
N GLY A 49 -13.55 7.67 0.85
CA GLY A 49 -13.41 7.42 2.28
C GLY A 49 -13.57 8.70 3.13
N VAL A 50 -12.96 9.80 2.69
CA VAL A 50 -13.10 11.11 3.35
C VAL A 50 -14.54 11.62 3.21
N MET A 51 -15.14 11.54 2.02
CA MET A 51 -16.54 11.96 1.81
C MET A 51 -17.51 11.14 2.66
N PHE A 52 -17.25 9.86 2.85
CA PHE A 52 -18.10 9.00 3.68
C PHE A 52 -18.20 9.53 5.11
N ILE A 53 -17.08 9.87 5.74
CA ILE A 53 -17.05 10.43 7.11
C ILE A 53 -17.71 11.83 7.13
N ASN A 54 -17.39 12.69 6.18
CA ASN A 54 -17.94 14.06 6.14
C ASN A 54 -19.46 14.10 5.94
N ASN A 55 -20.02 13.09 5.26
CA ASN A 55 -21.45 12.96 5.03
C ASN A 55 -22.17 12.05 6.03
N SER A 56 -21.45 11.51 7.03
CA SER A 56 -22.03 10.67 8.07
C SER A 56 -22.96 11.47 8.98
N LYS A 57 -24.07 10.85 9.39
CA LYS A 57 -24.99 11.46 10.36
C LYS A 57 -24.28 11.66 11.71
N GLU A 58 -24.69 12.66 12.49
CA GLU A 58 -24.09 13.00 13.78
C GLU A 58 -24.01 11.78 14.74
N THR A 59 -25.03 10.94 14.76
CA THR A 59 -25.06 9.72 15.59
C THR A 59 -23.97 8.74 15.17
N GLN A 60 -23.78 8.51 13.85
CA GLN A 60 -22.73 7.62 13.31
C GLN A 60 -21.34 8.19 13.56
N LEU A 61 -21.18 9.51 13.38
CA LEU A 61 -19.91 10.19 13.62
C LEU A 61 -19.53 10.09 15.10
N THR A 62 -20.49 10.25 16.03
CA THR A 62 -20.26 10.10 17.46
C THR A 62 -19.83 8.68 17.83
N GLU A 63 -20.45 7.65 17.28
CA GLU A 63 -20.03 6.26 17.49
C GLU A 63 -18.61 6.00 16.99
N ILE A 64 -18.29 6.46 15.78
CA ILE A 64 -16.97 6.29 15.16
C ILE A 64 -15.90 7.02 15.99
N THR A 65 -16.16 8.26 16.40
CA THR A 65 -15.21 9.05 17.21
C THR A 65 -15.03 8.48 18.61
N ASN A 66 -16.09 7.97 19.25
CA ASN A 66 -16.02 7.29 20.54
C ASN A 66 -15.17 6.01 20.43
N TYR A 67 -15.35 5.22 19.37
CA TYR A 67 -14.52 4.04 19.13
C TYR A 67 -13.04 4.40 18.95
N MET A 68 -12.76 5.46 18.20
CA MET A 68 -11.39 5.95 18.01
C MET A 68 -10.77 6.47 19.32
N GLN A 69 -11.55 7.18 20.15
CA GLN A 69 -11.09 7.64 21.47
C GLN A 69 -10.75 6.46 22.38
N GLN A 70 -11.62 5.45 22.46
CA GLN A 70 -11.34 4.22 23.21
C GLN A 70 -10.07 3.51 22.72
N PHE A 71 -9.84 3.48 21.40
CA PHE A 71 -8.62 2.93 20.83
C PHE A 71 -7.39 3.71 21.27
N ILE A 72 -7.44 5.04 21.24
CA ILE A 72 -6.35 5.92 21.70
C ILE A 72 -6.09 5.75 23.20
N GLU A 73 -7.14 5.64 24.03
CA GLU A 73 -7.02 5.38 25.45
C GLU A 73 -6.39 4.02 25.75
N LYS A 74 -6.78 2.98 25.01
CA LYS A 74 -6.12 1.67 25.11
C LYS A 74 -4.64 1.77 24.77
N LEU A 75 -4.26 2.51 23.73
CA LEU A 75 -2.86 2.76 23.40
C LEU A 75 -2.10 3.48 24.52
N LYS A 76 -2.74 4.43 25.24
CA LYS A 76 -2.15 5.14 26.40
C LYS A 76 -1.91 4.21 27.58
N ASN A 77 -2.89 3.37 27.91
CA ASN A 77 -2.93 2.59 29.13
C ASN A 77 -2.18 1.24 29.04
N THR A 78 -1.99 0.74 27.83
CA THR A 78 -1.34 -0.57 27.63
C THR A 78 0.18 -0.42 27.60
N GLN A 79 0.82 -0.62 28.76
CA GLN A 79 2.29 -0.60 28.87
C GLN A 79 2.97 -1.74 28.10
N ASN A 80 2.28 -2.87 27.91
CA ASN A 80 2.74 -4.03 27.16
C ASN A 80 1.73 -4.37 26.06
N LEU A 81 1.74 -3.62 24.94
CA LEU A 81 1.20 -4.17 23.70
C LEU A 81 2.03 -5.40 23.39
N GLU A 82 1.39 -6.55 23.23
CA GLU A 82 2.05 -7.74 22.70
C GLU A 82 2.51 -7.47 21.26
N THR A 83 3.64 -6.80 21.15
CA THR A 83 4.24 -6.37 19.88
C THR A 83 4.37 -7.55 18.91
N SER A 84 4.63 -8.75 19.44
CA SER A 84 4.73 -9.97 18.65
C SER A 84 3.39 -10.39 18.03
N THR A 85 2.29 -10.30 18.76
CA THR A 85 0.94 -10.64 18.28
C THR A 85 0.47 -9.64 17.23
N LEU A 86 0.70 -8.35 17.45
CA LEU A 86 0.40 -7.30 16.46
C LEU A 86 1.22 -7.50 15.18
N LEU A 87 2.54 -7.77 15.32
CA LEU A 87 3.41 -8.03 14.18
C LEU A 87 2.92 -9.22 13.35
N LYS A 88 2.61 -10.33 14.01
CA LYS A 88 2.10 -11.54 13.34
C LYS A 88 0.81 -11.24 12.59
N THR A 89 -0.11 -10.51 13.19
CA THR A 89 -1.39 -10.15 12.57
C THR A 89 -1.20 -9.26 11.35
N THR A 90 -0.38 -8.20 11.46
CA THR A 90 -0.13 -7.28 10.35
C THR A 90 0.61 -7.97 9.19
N ILE A 91 1.62 -8.80 9.49
CA ILE A 91 2.31 -9.59 8.45
C ILE A 91 1.31 -10.51 7.75
N MET A 92 0.45 -11.22 8.52
CA MET A 92 -0.54 -12.13 7.93
C MET A 92 -1.53 -11.39 7.03
N GLN A 93 -2.02 -10.23 7.44
CA GLN A 93 -2.89 -9.38 6.62
C GLN A 93 -2.20 -8.95 5.31
N ASN A 94 -0.94 -8.56 5.36
CA ASN A 94 -0.17 -8.18 4.19
C ASN A 94 0.12 -9.36 3.26
N ILE A 95 0.37 -10.56 3.81
CA ILE A 95 0.52 -11.79 3.02
C ILE A 95 -0.78 -12.13 2.31
N VAL A 96 -1.91 -12.14 3.03
CA VAL A 96 -3.24 -12.40 2.44
C VAL A 96 -3.55 -11.40 1.33
N LEU A 97 -3.29 -10.11 1.57
CA LEU A 97 -3.47 -9.06 0.57
C LEU A 97 -2.61 -9.30 -0.69
N ALA A 98 -1.34 -9.63 -0.51
CA ALA A 98 -0.43 -9.89 -1.63
C ALA A 98 -0.85 -11.13 -2.44
N ILE A 99 -1.22 -12.22 -1.76
CA ILE A 99 -1.70 -13.44 -2.40
C ILE A 99 -3.01 -13.18 -3.16
N THR A 100 -3.93 -12.42 -2.56
CA THR A 100 -5.20 -12.06 -3.21
C THR A 100 -4.96 -11.24 -4.48
N LEU A 101 -4.11 -10.21 -4.41
CA LEU A 101 -3.75 -9.39 -5.58
C LEU A 101 -3.03 -10.20 -6.64
N TRP A 102 -2.12 -11.10 -6.26
CA TRP A 102 -1.42 -11.99 -7.18
C TRP A 102 -2.39 -12.95 -7.87
N PHE A 103 -3.24 -13.63 -7.09
CA PHE A 103 -4.18 -14.62 -7.61
C PHE A 103 -5.17 -13.99 -8.61
N PHE A 104 -5.84 -12.91 -8.21
CA PHE A 104 -6.75 -12.22 -9.13
C PHE A 104 -6.01 -11.52 -10.28
N GLY A 105 -4.79 -11.06 -10.05
CA GLY A 105 -3.93 -10.50 -11.10
C GLY A 105 -3.51 -11.49 -12.19
N THR A 106 -3.54 -12.80 -11.91
CA THR A 106 -3.25 -13.85 -12.91
C THR A 106 -4.45 -14.16 -13.80
N THR A 107 -5.65 -13.72 -13.45
CA THR A 107 -6.88 -14.04 -14.17
C THR A 107 -7.42 -12.82 -14.92
N VAL A 108 -8.01 -13.05 -16.09
CA VAL A 108 -8.61 -11.97 -16.90
C VAL A 108 -9.80 -11.32 -16.16
N ILE A 109 -10.64 -12.13 -15.55
CA ILE A 109 -11.83 -11.68 -14.79
C ILE A 109 -11.42 -11.03 -13.46
N GLY A 110 -10.23 -11.34 -12.95
CA GLY A 110 -9.75 -10.84 -11.66
C GLY A 110 -9.28 -9.38 -11.69
N ILE A 111 -8.99 -8.79 -12.84
CA ILE A 111 -8.49 -7.40 -12.91
C ILE A 111 -9.48 -6.38 -12.35
N PRO A 112 -10.79 -6.41 -12.63
CA PRO A 112 -11.75 -5.55 -11.95
C PRO A 112 -11.73 -5.72 -10.42
N ILE A 113 -11.52 -6.95 -9.93
CA ILE A 113 -11.40 -7.25 -8.49
C ILE A 113 -10.13 -6.61 -7.92
N VAL A 114 -8.99 -6.72 -8.62
CA VAL A 114 -7.72 -6.06 -8.24
C VAL A 114 -7.92 -4.55 -8.11
N PHE A 115 -8.59 -3.92 -9.07
CA PHE A 115 -8.89 -2.49 -9.03
C PHE A 115 -9.82 -2.14 -7.86
N GLY A 116 -10.83 -2.97 -7.59
CA GLY A 116 -11.71 -2.84 -6.45
C GLY A 116 -10.96 -2.92 -5.12
N ILE A 117 -10.03 -3.87 -4.96
CA ILE A 117 -9.19 -4.02 -3.77
C ILE A 117 -8.30 -2.79 -3.56
N ILE A 118 -7.69 -2.26 -4.63
CA ILE A 118 -6.83 -1.08 -4.54
C ILE A 118 -7.65 0.15 -4.17
N MET A 119 -8.81 0.34 -4.77
CA MET A 119 -9.74 1.43 -4.44
C MET A 119 -10.25 1.30 -2.99
N TYR A 120 -10.58 0.09 -2.54
CA TYR A 120 -10.97 -0.18 -1.15
C TYR A 120 -9.87 0.14 -0.14
N LYS A 121 -8.60 -0.19 -0.46
CA LYS A 121 -7.46 0.22 0.39
C LYS A 121 -7.30 1.74 0.46
N GLY A 122 -7.52 2.44 -0.65
CA GLY A 122 -7.60 3.90 -0.67
C GLY A 122 -8.73 4.42 0.22
N PHE A 123 -9.92 3.83 0.10
CA PHE A 123 -11.08 4.16 0.94
C PHE A 123 -10.78 4.00 2.42
N CYS A 124 -10.21 2.87 2.84
CA CYS A 124 -9.81 2.65 4.24
C CYS A 124 -8.84 3.71 4.75
N LEU A 125 -7.87 4.11 3.93
CA LEU A 125 -6.91 5.16 4.28
C LEU A 125 -7.61 6.52 4.44
N GLY A 126 -8.44 6.92 3.48
CA GLY A 126 -9.21 8.17 3.53
C GLY A 126 -10.18 8.21 4.71
N TYR A 127 -10.88 7.10 4.96
CA TYR A 127 -11.75 6.92 6.12
C TYR A 127 -10.99 7.14 7.43
N THR A 128 -9.82 6.48 7.59
CA THR A 128 -9.00 6.61 8.82
C THR A 128 -8.50 8.04 9.01
N ILE A 129 -8.02 8.69 7.94
CA ILE A 129 -7.56 10.08 8.00
C ILE A 129 -8.69 11.01 8.48
N ALA A 130 -9.87 10.91 7.88
CA ALA A 130 -11.01 11.76 8.23
C ALA A 130 -11.49 11.50 9.67
N THR A 131 -11.55 10.22 10.10
CA THR A 131 -11.93 9.86 11.47
C THR A 131 -10.95 10.41 12.50
N VAL A 132 -9.64 10.29 12.25
CA VAL A 132 -8.61 10.83 13.16
C VAL A 132 -8.71 12.35 13.30
N ILE A 133 -8.94 13.06 12.18
CA ILE A 133 -9.13 14.52 12.20
C ILE A 133 -10.41 14.90 12.95
N ALA A 134 -11.50 14.17 12.73
CA ALA A 134 -12.78 14.40 13.42
C ALA A 134 -12.66 14.17 14.95
N THR A 135 -11.83 13.21 15.38
CA THR A 135 -11.66 12.83 16.80
C THR A 135 -10.67 13.74 17.53
N LEU A 136 -9.50 13.99 16.96
CA LEU A 136 -8.39 14.71 17.61
C LEU A 136 -8.32 16.20 17.24
N GLY A 137 -9.15 16.65 16.32
CA GLY A 137 -9.06 17.97 15.70
C GLY A 137 -7.92 18.08 14.69
N THR A 138 -7.94 19.15 13.90
CA THR A 138 -7.04 19.30 12.73
C THR A 138 -5.56 19.29 13.12
N GLY A 139 -5.17 20.03 14.18
CA GLY A 139 -3.76 20.16 14.57
C GLY A 139 -3.15 18.84 15.05
N LYS A 140 -3.73 18.26 16.08
CA LYS A 140 -3.27 16.99 16.67
C LYS A 140 -3.48 15.82 15.73
N GLY A 141 -4.60 15.80 15.01
CA GLY A 141 -4.94 14.75 14.03
C GLY A 141 -3.91 14.66 12.91
N ILE A 142 -3.46 15.78 12.32
CA ILE A 142 -2.45 15.78 11.26
C ILE A 142 -1.13 15.19 11.77
N ILE A 143 -0.68 15.57 12.95
CA ILE A 143 0.57 15.03 13.51
C ILE A 143 0.46 13.53 13.76
N PHE A 144 -0.68 13.07 14.30
CA PHE A 144 -0.93 11.63 14.48
C PHE A 144 -0.91 10.88 13.14
N ILE A 145 -1.55 11.41 12.10
CA ILE A 145 -1.58 10.82 10.75
C ILE A 145 -0.16 10.73 10.17
N LEU A 146 0.63 11.79 10.28
CA LEU A 146 2.01 11.81 9.78
C LEU A 146 2.85 10.70 10.41
N ILE A 147 2.73 10.50 11.71
CA ILE A 147 3.53 9.52 12.45
C ILE A 147 2.98 8.10 12.25
N ALA A 148 1.68 7.90 12.43
CA ALA A 148 1.09 6.57 12.46
C ALA A 148 0.77 6.00 11.06
N LEU A 149 0.30 6.85 10.13
CA LEU A 149 -0.19 6.37 8.83
C LEU A 149 0.81 6.55 7.69
N ILE A 150 1.51 7.68 7.61
CA ILE A 150 2.35 7.96 6.44
C ILE A 150 3.56 7.03 6.41
N LEU A 151 4.23 6.82 7.53
CA LEU A 151 5.46 5.99 7.59
C LEU A 151 5.20 4.55 7.14
N GLN A 152 4.09 3.96 7.58
CA GLN A 152 3.65 2.63 7.16
C GLN A 152 3.33 2.59 5.67
N ASN A 153 2.55 3.56 5.20
CA ASN A 153 1.99 3.58 3.86
C ASN A 153 3.00 3.94 2.77
N ILE A 154 4.12 4.58 3.10
CA ILE A 154 5.22 4.88 2.14
C ILE A 154 5.73 3.62 1.43
N ILE A 155 5.79 2.48 2.13
CA ILE A 155 6.27 1.21 1.55
C ILE A 155 5.08 0.38 1.04
N LEU A 156 3.99 0.34 1.80
CA LEU A 156 2.81 -0.48 1.51
C LEU A 156 2.12 -0.05 0.20
N ILE A 157 1.83 1.24 0.04
CA ILE A 157 1.10 1.74 -1.13
C ILE A 157 1.85 1.46 -2.44
N PRO A 158 3.12 1.84 -2.61
CA PRO A 158 3.84 1.51 -3.83
C PRO A 158 3.89 0.01 -4.14
N ALA A 159 4.00 -0.85 -3.10
CA ALA A 159 4.06 -2.29 -3.29
C ALA A 159 2.72 -2.86 -3.81
N ILE A 160 1.58 -2.47 -3.24
CA ILE A 160 0.26 -2.95 -3.72
C ILE A 160 -0.06 -2.41 -5.12
N LEU A 161 0.26 -1.14 -5.40
CA LEU A 161 0.08 -0.57 -6.74
C LEU A 161 0.94 -1.31 -7.77
N ALA A 162 2.18 -1.67 -7.41
CA ALA A 162 3.08 -2.40 -8.29
C ALA A 162 2.57 -3.81 -8.62
N ILE A 163 2.00 -4.55 -7.64
CA ILE A 163 1.36 -5.84 -7.89
C ILE A 163 0.16 -5.66 -8.83
N GLY A 164 -0.69 -4.66 -8.57
CA GLY A 164 -1.86 -4.37 -9.40
C GLY A 164 -1.50 -4.01 -10.85
N VAL A 165 -0.49 -3.17 -11.05
CA VAL A 165 0.03 -2.81 -12.38
C VAL A 165 0.62 -4.02 -13.09
N SER A 166 1.36 -4.89 -12.36
CA SER A 166 1.92 -6.11 -12.93
C SER A 166 0.81 -7.07 -13.40
N GLY A 167 -0.26 -7.25 -12.62
CA GLY A 167 -1.45 -8.02 -13.01
C GLY A 167 -2.16 -7.41 -14.22
N PHE A 168 -2.36 -6.09 -14.24
CA PHE A 168 -2.98 -5.41 -15.36
C PHE A 168 -2.15 -5.50 -16.66
N LYS A 169 -0.83 -5.50 -16.55
CA LYS A 169 0.06 -5.77 -17.68
C LYS A 169 -0.12 -7.18 -18.20
N LEU A 170 -0.18 -8.17 -17.30
CA LEU A 170 -0.42 -9.57 -17.68
C LEU A 170 -1.77 -9.71 -18.41
N TYR A 171 -2.83 -9.09 -17.87
CA TYR A 171 -4.14 -9.04 -18.53
C TYR A 171 -4.04 -8.51 -19.97
N LYS A 172 -3.36 -7.36 -20.17
CA LYS A 172 -3.17 -6.79 -21.51
C LYS A 172 -2.44 -7.76 -22.45
N SER A 173 -1.44 -8.48 -21.93
CA SER A 173 -0.70 -9.47 -22.70
C SER A 173 -1.60 -10.65 -23.11
N ILE A 174 -2.44 -11.15 -22.19
CA ILE A 174 -3.36 -12.26 -22.47
C ILE A 174 -4.39 -11.87 -23.52
N VAL A 175 -4.94 -10.65 -23.42
CA VAL A 175 -6.00 -10.19 -24.33
C VAL A 175 -5.45 -9.83 -25.71
N LYS A 176 -4.25 -9.25 -25.78
CA LYS A 176 -3.65 -8.74 -27.02
C LYS A 176 -2.84 -9.81 -27.76
N ASP A 177 -2.13 -10.67 -27.02
CA ASP A 177 -1.17 -11.62 -27.56
C ASP A 177 -1.72 -13.05 -27.37
N ARG A 178 -2.14 -13.70 -28.47
CA ARG A 178 -2.69 -15.07 -28.44
C ARG A 178 -1.62 -16.18 -28.37
N ASN A 179 -0.34 -15.80 -28.33
CA ASN A 179 0.74 -16.79 -28.31
C ASN A 179 0.94 -17.34 -26.88
N LYS A 180 0.63 -18.65 -26.71
CA LYS A 180 0.66 -19.32 -25.39
C LYS A 180 2.04 -19.34 -24.72
N GLU A 181 3.13 -19.30 -25.47
CA GLU A 181 4.49 -19.28 -24.89
C GLU A 181 4.79 -17.94 -24.24
N ASN A 182 4.39 -16.83 -24.87
CA ASN A 182 4.56 -15.49 -24.31
C ASN A 182 3.74 -15.31 -23.01
N ILE A 183 2.54 -15.91 -22.93
CA ILE A 183 1.68 -15.84 -21.74
C ILE A 183 2.34 -16.52 -20.54
N LYS A 184 2.94 -17.71 -20.71
CA LYS A 184 3.64 -18.42 -19.62
C LYS A 184 4.77 -17.57 -19.04
N VAL A 185 5.53 -16.91 -19.90
CA VAL A 185 6.63 -16.03 -19.48
C VAL A 185 6.11 -14.81 -18.72
N GLU A 186 5.00 -14.20 -19.15
CA GLU A 186 4.40 -13.06 -18.45
C GLU A 186 3.77 -13.47 -17.11
N VAL A 187 3.15 -14.65 -17.00
CA VAL A 187 2.66 -15.19 -15.72
C VAL A 187 3.83 -15.41 -14.76
N LEU A 188 4.93 -16.01 -15.21
CA LEU A 188 6.11 -16.22 -14.39
C LEU A 188 6.71 -14.88 -13.93
N ARG A 189 6.77 -13.89 -14.83
CA ARG A 189 7.24 -12.53 -14.49
C ARG A 189 6.36 -11.86 -13.44
N HIS A 190 5.03 -11.95 -13.59
CA HIS A 190 4.07 -11.43 -12.61
C HIS A 190 4.26 -12.12 -11.24
N THR A 191 4.41 -13.44 -11.22
CA THR A 191 4.62 -14.20 -9.98
C THR A 191 5.92 -13.81 -9.28
N ILE A 192 7.05 -13.79 -9.99
CA ILE A 192 8.34 -13.38 -9.40
C ILE A 192 8.27 -11.95 -8.87
N PHE A 193 7.65 -11.04 -9.63
CA PHE A 193 7.51 -9.65 -9.22
C PHE A 193 6.62 -9.50 -7.98
N SER A 194 5.52 -10.25 -7.91
CA SER A 194 4.62 -10.26 -6.74
C SER A 194 5.31 -10.80 -5.48
N VAL A 195 6.17 -11.82 -5.61
CA VAL A 195 6.98 -12.33 -4.49
C VAL A 195 7.98 -11.27 -4.00
N ILE A 196 8.60 -10.52 -4.89
CA ILE A 196 9.49 -9.40 -4.50
C ILE A 196 8.67 -8.33 -3.74
N MET A 197 7.49 -7.96 -4.24
CA MET A 197 6.62 -6.98 -3.56
C MET A 197 6.09 -7.51 -2.23
N LEU A 198 5.83 -8.81 -2.09
CA LEU A 198 5.49 -9.43 -0.81
C LEU A 198 6.59 -9.20 0.25
N CYS A 199 7.87 -9.31 -0.12
CA CYS A 199 8.97 -8.98 0.79
C CYS A 199 8.90 -7.51 1.25
N PHE A 200 8.58 -6.57 0.36
CA PHE A 200 8.38 -5.16 0.73
C PHE A 200 7.18 -4.97 1.66
N LEU A 201 6.09 -5.71 1.46
CA LEU A 201 4.92 -5.68 2.35
C LEU A 201 5.24 -6.23 3.75
N CYS A 202 6.08 -7.26 3.86
CA CYS A 202 6.58 -7.75 5.15
C CYS A 202 7.48 -6.71 5.84
N ILE A 203 8.36 -6.03 5.09
CA ILE A 203 9.18 -4.93 5.62
C ILE A 203 8.28 -3.78 6.09
N SER A 204 7.23 -3.43 5.33
CA SER A 204 6.24 -2.42 5.73
C SER A 204 5.59 -2.76 7.08
N ALA A 205 5.20 -4.02 7.30
CA ALA A 205 4.63 -4.47 8.58
C ALA A 205 5.63 -4.33 9.74
N MET A 206 6.91 -4.64 9.51
CA MET A 206 7.95 -4.44 10.53
C MET A 206 8.15 -2.95 10.86
N VAL A 207 8.20 -2.10 9.85
CA VAL A 207 8.32 -0.64 10.02
C VAL A 207 7.10 -0.09 10.77
N GLU A 208 5.89 -0.52 10.41
CA GLU A 208 4.65 -0.14 11.10
C GLU A 208 4.74 -0.38 12.60
N ILE A 209 5.10 -1.57 13.01
CA ILE A 209 5.09 -1.95 14.42
C ILE A 209 6.22 -1.31 15.20
N LEU A 210 7.44 -1.29 14.64
CA LEU A 210 8.59 -0.66 15.31
C LEU A 210 8.38 0.83 15.52
N ILE A 211 7.75 1.51 14.56
CA ILE A 211 7.52 2.96 14.61
C ILE A 211 6.25 3.28 15.38
N SER A 212 5.12 2.59 15.08
CA SER A 212 3.85 2.86 15.75
C SER A 212 3.89 2.58 17.24
N THR A 213 4.53 1.48 17.68
CA THR A 213 4.61 1.16 19.10
C THR A 213 5.52 2.10 19.88
N ASN A 214 6.67 2.50 19.35
CA ASN A 214 7.64 3.31 20.08
C ASN A 214 7.36 4.82 19.96
N ILE A 215 7.11 5.31 18.74
CA ILE A 215 6.91 6.73 18.51
C ILE A 215 5.50 7.14 18.95
N LEU A 216 4.49 6.34 18.65
CA LEU A 216 3.12 6.64 19.01
C LEU A 216 2.92 6.66 20.54
N LYS A 217 3.48 5.71 21.28
CA LYS A 217 3.45 5.70 22.75
C LYS A 217 4.07 6.96 23.36
N ASN A 218 5.22 7.38 22.86
CA ASN A 218 5.87 8.57 23.36
C ASN A 218 5.12 9.84 22.99
N PHE A 219 4.52 9.88 21.81
CA PHE A 219 3.79 11.05 21.32
C PHE A 219 2.42 11.20 21.97
N ILE A 220 1.69 10.10 22.20
CA ILE A 220 0.36 10.09 22.87
C ILE A 220 0.44 10.61 24.31
N LYS A 221 1.61 10.56 24.98
CA LYS A 221 1.79 11.16 26.31
C LYS A 221 1.64 12.69 26.30
N TYR A 222 1.82 13.34 25.17
CA TYR A 222 1.70 14.80 25.00
C TYR A 222 0.30 15.25 24.54
N PHE A 223 -0.62 14.32 24.30
CA PHE A 223 -2.03 14.55 23.99
C PHE A 223 -2.90 14.30 25.22
#